data_69addc5ee2012bad2dfbaf9d3f5889e6
#
_entry.id   69addc5ee2012bad2dfbaf9d3f5889e6
#
_cell.length_a   1.000
_cell.length_b   1.000
_cell.length_c   1.000
_cell.angle_alpha   90.00
_cell.angle_beta   90.00
_cell.angle_gamma   90.00
#
_symmetry.space_group_name_H-M   'P 1'
#
loop_
_entity.id
_entity.type
_entity.pdbx_description
1 polymer ?
#
loop_
_entity_poly.entity_id
_entity_poly.type
_entity_poly.pdbx_seq_one_letter_code
_entity_poly.pdbx_strand_id
1 'polypeptide(L)'
;RIQLGTAITSAFVRSAPTIAMAAMTVDQLSQGRFILGIGSSHKVQVEPEHGQVYTKPLTRVRETVELVRALMADGNVHYHGQTLKIDQFELWFTPHRKRLPIYLSAVFPKMTELTGEIGDGLILTRSTLESGTTMRKHLVAGGERSGNDGAKMPIVSLLPTAIGDSKTD
;
A
#
# COMPACT_ATOMS: atom_id res chain seq x y z
N ARG A 1 7.50 18.32 -10.29
CA ARG A 1 8.41 17.22 -9.85
C ARG A 1 7.67 15.89 -9.98
N ILE A 2 8.36 14.84 -10.47
CA ILE A 2 7.82 13.48 -10.57
C ILE A 2 7.71 12.89 -9.15
N GLN A 3 6.58 12.25 -8.84
CA GLN A 3 6.42 11.41 -7.67
C GLN A 3 6.99 10.01 -7.96
N LEU A 4 7.47 9.34 -6.94
CA LEU A 4 7.99 7.97 -6.99
C LEU A 4 7.08 7.09 -6.16
N GLY A 5 6.85 5.86 -6.59
CA GLY A 5 6.02 4.93 -5.80
C GLY A 5 6.31 3.47 -6.11
N THR A 6 5.96 2.61 -5.18
CA THR A 6 5.91 1.17 -5.44
C THR A 6 4.53 0.78 -5.97
N ALA A 7 4.49 -0.17 -6.93
CA ALA A 7 3.22 -0.67 -7.49
C ALA A 7 3.27 -2.21 -7.68
N ILE A 8 3.40 -2.94 -6.62
CA ILE A 8 3.27 -2.67 -5.18
C ILE A 8 4.37 -3.38 -4.38
N THR A 9 4.50 -3.06 -3.09
CA THR A 9 5.21 -3.88 -2.10
C THR A 9 4.23 -4.85 -1.46
N SER A 10 4.59 -6.12 -1.42
CA SER A 10 3.73 -7.16 -0.84
C SER A 10 3.75 -7.14 0.69
N ALA A 11 2.57 -7.15 1.30
CA ALA A 11 2.41 -7.28 2.74
C ALA A 11 2.75 -8.70 3.28
N PHE A 12 2.93 -9.69 2.40
CA PHE A 12 3.26 -11.07 2.78
C PHE A 12 4.74 -11.41 2.64
N VAL A 13 5.43 -10.79 1.69
CA VAL A 13 6.79 -11.17 1.30
C VAL A 13 7.87 -10.49 2.14
N ARG A 14 7.52 -9.36 2.75
CA ARG A 14 8.44 -8.60 3.62
C ARG A 14 7.80 -8.31 4.95
N SER A 15 8.62 -8.21 6.01
CA SER A 15 8.11 -7.78 7.31
C SER A 15 7.68 -6.31 7.27
N ALA A 16 6.64 -5.96 8.03
CA ALA A 16 6.13 -4.60 8.07
C ALA A 16 7.18 -3.58 8.57
N PRO A 17 8.04 -3.86 9.55
CA PRO A 17 9.16 -2.98 9.90
C PRO A 17 10.15 -2.77 8.75
N THR A 18 10.48 -3.82 7.99
CA THR A 18 11.35 -3.70 6.80
C THR A 18 10.72 -2.81 5.73
N ILE A 19 9.41 -2.96 5.47
CA ILE A 19 8.67 -2.09 4.55
C ILE A 19 8.73 -0.64 5.03
N ALA A 20 8.49 -0.39 6.32
CA ALA A 20 8.53 0.94 6.91
C ALA A 20 9.90 1.61 6.74
N MET A 21 10.98 0.92 7.14
CA MET A 21 12.35 1.46 7.03
C MET A 21 12.73 1.76 5.57
N ALA A 22 12.45 0.84 4.65
CA ALA A 22 12.72 1.06 3.22
C ALA A 22 11.93 2.26 2.66
N ALA A 23 10.65 2.38 3.01
CA ALA A 23 9.81 3.49 2.59
C ALA A 23 10.33 4.83 3.12
N MET A 24 10.71 4.91 4.40
CA MET A 24 11.28 6.11 5.01
C MET A 24 12.62 6.50 4.36
N THR A 25 13.47 5.53 4.05
CA THR A 25 14.75 5.76 3.37
C THR A 25 14.53 6.35 1.97
N VAL A 26 13.65 5.75 1.18
CA VAL A 26 13.34 6.26 -0.17
C VAL A 26 12.65 7.63 -0.09
N ASP A 27 11.79 7.85 0.90
CA ASP A 27 11.15 9.13 1.11
C ASP A 27 12.15 10.25 1.42
N GLN A 28 13.13 9.98 2.27
CA GLN A 28 14.22 10.90 2.58
C GLN A 28 15.08 11.20 1.34
N LEU A 29 15.54 10.17 0.62
CA LEU A 29 16.34 10.32 -0.59
C LEU A 29 15.59 11.07 -1.70
N SER A 30 14.29 10.87 -1.79
CA SER A 30 13.43 11.56 -2.76
C SER A 30 12.97 12.94 -2.31
N GLN A 31 13.35 13.40 -1.11
CA GLN A 31 12.90 14.67 -0.53
C GLN A 31 11.36 14.78 -0.44
N GLY A 32 10.73 13.75 0.13
CA GLY A 32 9.30 13.72 0.37
C GLY A 32 8.42 13.45 -0.85
N ARG A 33 8.97 12.89 -1.95
CA ARG A 33 8.23 12.58 -3.18
C ARG A 33 7.74 11.14 -3.25
N PHE A 34 8.00 10.33 -2.23
CA PHE A 34 7.67 8.91 -2.24
C PHE A 34 6.23 8.64 -1.82
N ILE A 35 5.61 7.67 -2.50
CA ILE A 35 4.31 7.09 -2.19
C ILE A 35 4.52 5.59 -1.98
N LEU A 36 4.13 5.06 -0.82
CA LEU A 36 4.22 3.64 -0.55
C LEU A 36 2.99 2.91 -1.09
N GLY A 37 3.15 2.17 -2.18
CA GLY A 37 2.12 1.26 -2.67
C GLY A 37 2.22 -0.10 -1.97
N ILE A 38 1.16 -0.54 -1.32
CA ILE A 38 1.05 -1.83 -0.62
C ILE A 38 -0.08 -2.67 -1.23
N GLY A 39 0.10 -3.97 -1.29
CA GLY A 39 -0.93 -4.91 -1.69
C GLY A 39 -0.72 -6.30 -1.10
N SER A 40 -1.74 -7.15 -1.22
CA SER A 40 -1.67 -8.53 -0.75
C SER A 40 -0.88 -9.45 -1.68
N SER A 41 -0.57 -9.04 -2.90
CA SER A 41 -0.12 -9.93 -3.97
C SER A 41 -1.13 -11.05 -4.27
N HIS A 42 -0.69 -12.13 -4.91
CA HIS A 42 -1.53 -13.26 -5.28
C HIS A 42 -1.06 -14.53 -4.56
N LYS A 43 -2.00 -15.34 -4.09
CA LYS A 43 -1.71 -16.61 -3.41
C LYS A 43 -0.77 -17.49 -4.23
N VAL A 44 -1.04 -17.58 -5.54
CA VAL A 44 -0.25 -18.40 -6.51
C VAL A 44 1.20 -17.93 -6.70
N GLN A 45 1.57 -16.79 -6.18
CA GLN A 45 2.95 -16.28 -6.15
C GLN A 45 3.52 -16.36 -4.73
N VAL A 46 2.77 -15.89 -3.74
CA VAL A 46 3.24 -15.78 -2.36
C VAL A 46 3.62 -17.15 -1.77
N GLU A 47 2.80 -18.17 -1.99
CA GLU A 47 3.06 -19.49 -1.41
C GLU A 47 4.23 -20.21 -2.10
N PRO A 48 4.24 -20.47 -3.43
CA PRO A 48 5.29 -21.23 -4.05
C PRO A 48 6.60 -20.47 -4.25
N GLU A 49 6.55 -19.15 -4.49
CA GLU A 49 7.76 -18.39 -4.81
C GLU A 49 8.45 -17.81 -3.57
N HIS A 50 7.68 -17.55 -2.50
CA HIS A 50 8.20 -16.89 -1.30
C HIS A 50 8.05 -17.74 -0.02
N GLY A 51 7.43 -18.92 -0.08
CA GLY A 51 7.28 -19.82 1.05
C GLY A 51 6.45 -19.24 2.20
N GLN A 52 5.59 -18.27 1.93
CA GLN A 52 4.76 -17.60 2.94
C GLN A 52 3.32 -18.13 2.87
N VAL A 53 2.68 -18.30 4.03
CA VAL A 53 1.27 -18.72 4.09
C VAL A 53 0.36 -17.55 3.76
N TYR A 54 -0.46 -17.68 2.73
CA TYR A 54 -1.38 -16.65 2.27
C TYR A 54 -2.74 -16.77 2.96
N THR A 55 -2.90 -16.11 4.09
CA THR A 55 -4.14 -16.13 4.87
C THR A 55 -4.59 -14.72 5.24
N LYS A 56 -5.90 -14.50 5.38
CA LYS A 56 -6.50 -13.24 5.85
C LYS A 56 -5.92 -11.97 5.16
N PRO A 57 -5.93 -11.88 3.80
CA PRO A 57 -5.23 -10.80 3.09
C PRO A 57 -5.72 -9.39 3.46
N LEU A 58 -7.01 -9.19 3.74
CA LEU A 58 -7.54 -7.90 4.19
C LEU A 58 -6.94 -7.49 5.53
N THR A 59 -6.95 -8.40 6.50
CA THR A 59 -6.39 -8.18 7.84
C THR A 59 -4.87 -7.93 7.73
N ARG A 60 -4.16 -8.73 6.94
CA ARG A 60 -2.71 -8.59 6.75
C ARG A 60 -2.32 -7.23 6.19
N VAL A 61 -3.05 -6.74 5.18
CA VAL A 61 -2.80 -5.42 4.58
C VAL A 61 -3.13 -4.32 5.60
N ARG A 62 -4.25 -4.40 6.32
CA ARG A 62 -4.62 -3.46 7.38
C ARG A 62 -3.53 -3.35 8.43
N GLU A 63 -3.14 -4.47 9.02
CA GLU A 63 -2.14 -4.50 10.08
C GLU A 63 -0.77 -3.99 9.60
N THR A 64 -0.40 -4.27 8.34
CA THR A 64 0.82 -3.72 7.74
C THR A 64 0.76 -2.20 7.65
N VAL A 65 -0.36 -1.62 7.21
CA VAL A 65 -0.53 -0.16 7.12
C VAL A 65 -0.48 0.49 8.50
N GLU A 66 -1.20 -0.07 9.46
CA GLU A 66 -1.26 0.43 10.85
C GLU A 66 0.15 0.45 11.48
N LEU A 67 0.90 -0.65 11.32
CA LEU A 67 2.25 -0.79 11.84
C LEU A 67 3.22 0.19 11.17
N VAL A 68 3.17 0.33 9.84
CA VAL A 68 4.00 1.30 9.12
C VAL A 68 3.71 2.73 9.60
N ARG A 69 2.44 3.09 9.78
CA ARG A 69 2.05 4.42 10.29
C ARG A 69 2.50 4.65 11.72
N ALA A 70 2.36 3.66 12.61
CA ALA A 70 2.82 3.76 13.98
C ALA A 70 4.35 4.00 14.04
N LEU A 71 5.12 3.20 13.30
CA LEU A 71 6.58 3.39 13.23
C LEU A 71 6.99 4.77 12.70
N MET A 72 6.28 5.31 11.73
CA MET A 72 6.58 6.65 11.21
C MET A 72 6.24 7.76 12.20
N ALA A 73 5.13 7.62 12.93
CA ALA A 73 4.66 8.62 13.87
C ALA A 73 5.51 8.65 15.15
N ASP A 74 5.76 7.48 15.72
CA ASP A 74 6.26 7.30 17.08
C ASP A 74 7.72 6.81 17.13
N GLY A 75 8.26 6.29 16.02
CA GLY A 75 9.62 5.74 15.94
C GLY A 75 9.78 4.36 16.56
N ASN A 76 8.77 3.85 17.24
CA ASN A 76 8.76 2.53 17.85
C ASN A 76 7.38 1.89 17.71
N VAL A 77 7.32 0.57 17.89
CA VAL A 77 6.06 -0.16 17.84
C VAL A 77 6.10 -1.41 18.72
N HIS A 78 5.00 -1.62 19.44
CA HIS A 78 4.57 -2.88 20.01
C HIS A 78 3.22 -3.20 19.37
N TYR A 79 3.12 -4.30 18.63
CA TYR A 79 1.93 -4.61 17.84
C TYR A 79 1.55 -6.08 17.90
N HIS A 80 0.37 -6.37 18.41
CA HIS A 80 -0.19 -7.72 18.49
C HIS A 80 -1.53 -7.77 17.75
N GLY A 81 -1.45 -8.03 16.45
CA GLY A 81 -2.61 -8.23 15.57
C GLY A 81 -2.98 -9.70 15.42
N GLN A 82 -3.84 -9.98 14.46
CA GLN A 82 -4.27 -11.34 14.11
C GLN A 82 -3.29 -12.04 13.17
N THR A 83 -2.54 -11.30 12.37
CA THR A 83 -1.61 -11.82 11.35
C THR A 83 -0.19 -11.33 11.56
N LEU A 84 0.00 -10.25 12.28
CA LEU A 84 1.29 -9.67 12.63
C LEU A 84 1.47 -9.62 14.13
N LYS A 85 2.66 -10.02 14.57
CA LYS A 85 3.06 -9.89 15.97
C LYS A 85 4.48 -9.33 16.01
N ILE A 86 4.65 -8.15 16.62
CA ILE A 86 5.93 -7.48 16.87
C ILE A 86 5.98 -7.15 18.35
N ASP A 87 6.79 -7.85 19.10
CA ASP A 87 6.90 -7.61 20.54
C ASP A 87 7.57 -6.27 20.84
N GLN A 88 8.57 -5.91 20.05
CA GLN A 88 9.23 -4.60 20.14
C GLN A 88 10.04 -4.33 18.87
N PHE A 89 9.90 -3.13 18.34
CA PHE A 89 10.77 -2.62 17.28
C PHE A 89 10.95 -1.10 17.46
N GLU A 90 12.18 -0.62 17.32
CA GLU A 90 12.55 0.78 17.45
C GLU A 90 13.38 1.20 16.23
N LEU A 91 13.08 2.39 15.68
CA LEU A 91 13.85 2.99 14.60
C LEU A 91 15.15 3.58 15.15
N TRP A 92 16.22 3.40 14.43
CA TRP A 92 17.55 3.96 14.76
C TRP A 92 17.80 5.33 14.10
N PHE A 93 16.79 5.87 13.42
CA PHE A 93 16.87 7.15 12.73
C PHE A 93 15.53 7.88 12.80
N THR A 94 15.56 9.18 12.60
CA THR A 94 14.33 10.01 12.54
C THR A 94 13.82 10.04 11.09
N PRO A 95 12.56 9.70 10.83
CA PRO A 95 11.95 9.82 9.51
C PRO A 95 11.97 11.27 8.99
N HIS A 96 12.13 11.45 7.68
CA HIS A 96 12.06 12.77 7.02
C HIS A 96 10.73 13.49 7.29
N ARG A 97 9.65 12.72 7.39
CA ARG A 97 8.32 13.20 7.81
C ARG A 97 7.59 12.09 8.58
N LYS A 98 6.68 12.50 9.46
CA LYS A 98 5.91 11.56 10.31
C LYS A 98 4.80 10.80 9.58
N ARG A 99 4.53 11.13 8.32
CA ARG A 99 3.52 10.46 7.49
C ARG A 99 3.87 10.61 6.01
N LEU A 100 3.88 9.50 5.30
CA LEU A 100 3.92 9.46 3.84
C LEU A 100 2.60 8.89 3.29
N PRO A 101 2.22 9.19 2.05
CA PRO A 101 1.03 8.61 1.44
C PRO A 101 1.19 7.10 1.26
N ILE A 102 0.17 6.34 1.67
CA ILE A 102 0.08 4.90 1.48
C ILE A 102 -1.07 4.60 0.53
N TYR A 103 -0.74 4.11 -0.66
CA TYR A 103 -1.73 3.68 -1.66
C TYR A 103 -1.89 2.17 -1.61
N LEU A 104 -3.13 1.69 -1.65
CA LEU A 104 -3.40 0.26 -1.63
C LEU A 104 -3.81 -0.25 -3.01
N SER A 105 -3.27 -1.40 -3.40
CA SER A 105 -3.69 -2.07 -4.62
C SER A 105 -4.91 -2.93 -4.36
N ALA A 106 -5.97 -2.71 -5.10
CA ALA A 106 -7.19 -3.47 -4.99
C ALA A 106 -7.85 -3.65 -6.36
N VAL A 107 -8.36 -4.87 -6.58
CA VAL A 107 -9.19 -5.22 -7.76
C VAL A 107 -10.54 -5.80 -7.34
N PHE A 108 -10.77 -6.00 -6.04
CA PHE A 108 -12.00 -6.54 -5.49
C PHE A 108 -12.67 -5.56 -4.52
N PRO A 109 -14.01 -5.56 -4.42
CA PRO A 109 -14.79 -4.62 -3.62
C PRO A 109 -14.28 -4.47 -2.18
N LYS A 110 -14.12 -5.55 -1.43
CA LYS A 110 -13.72 -5.52 -0.01
C LYS A 110 -12.34 -4.89 0.21
N MET A 111 -11.37 -5.14 -0.67
CA MET A 111 -10.05 -4.51 -0.57
C MET A 111 -10.12 -3.03 -0.95
N THR A 112 -10.99 -2.67 -1.90
CA THR A 112 -11.23 -1.27 -2.27
C THR A 112 -11.92 -0.50 -1.15
N GLU A 113 -12.88 -1.12 -0.45
CA GLU A 113 -13.49 -0.53 0.74
C GLU A 113 -12.45 -0.33 1.85
N LEU A 114 -11.59 -1.34 2.09
CA LEU A 114 -10.47 -1.19 3.01
C LEU A 114 -9.55 -0.03 2.61
N THR A 115 -9.30 0.13 1.30
CA THR A 115 -8.51 1.27 0.80
C THR A 115 -9.18 2.60 1.14
N GLY A 116 -10.49 2.72 0.94
CA GLY A 116 -11.26 3.91 1.33
C GLY A 116 -11.17 4.21 2.83
N GLU A 117 -11.15 3.18 3.65
CA GLU A 117 -11.11 3.29 5.10
C GLU A 117 -9.73 3.71 5.63
N ILE A 118 -8.63 3.12 5.14
CA ILE A 118 -7.30 3.30 5.73
C ILE A 118 -6.23 3.83 4.79
N GLY A 119 -6.49 3.85 3.47
CA GLY A 119 -5.51 4.30 2.47
C GLY A 119 -5.54 5.80 2.21
N ASP A 120 -4.54 6.26 1.48
CA ASP A 120 -4.48 7.64 0.96
C ASP A 120 -4.68 7.65 -0.58
N GLY A 121 -4.84 6.49 -1.23
CA GLY A 121 -5.08 6.31 -2.65
C GLY A 121 -5.25 4.86 -3.06
N LEU A 122 -5.78 4.63 -4.25
CA LEU A 122 -6.01 3.32 -4.85
C LEU A 122 -5.08 3.10 -6.05
N ILE A 123 -4.46 1.94 -6.12
CA ILE A 123 -3.69 1.46 -7.29
C ILE A 123 -4.52 0.39 -8.00
N LEU A 124 -4.82 0.63 -9.28
CA LEU A 124 -5.48 -0.32 -10.15
C LEU A 124 -4.49 -0.88 -11.18
N THR A 125 -4.63 -2.17 -11.47
CA THR A 125 -3.87 -2.85 -12.52
C THR A 125 -4.79 -3.08 -13.71
N ARG A 126 -4.38 -2.69 -14.94
CA ARG A 126 -5.16 -2.90 -16.17
C ARG A 126 -6.60 -2.38 -16.06
N SER A 127 -6.78 -1.18 -15.56
CA SER A 127 -8.09 -0.59 -15.34
C SER A 127 -8.63 0.11 -16.58
N THR A 128 -9.98 0.08 -16.73
CA THR A 128 -10.75 0.91 -17.64
C THR A 128 -11.37 2.08 -16.85
N LEU A 129 -11.92 3.08 -17.57
CA LEU A 129 -12.69 4.16 -16.94
C LEU A 129 -13.91 3.61 -16.17
N GLU A 130 -14.56 2.58 -16.71
CA GLU A 130 -15.71 1.94 -16.09
C GLU A 130 -15.31 1.25 -14.76
N SER A 131 -14.21 0.49 -14.75
CA SER A 131 -13.71 -0.12 -13.52
C SER A 131 -13.34 0.94 -12.48
N GLY A 132 -12.74 2.06 -12.88
CA GLY A 132 -12.45 3.19 -12.01
C GLY A 132 -13.70 3.78 -11.36
N THR A 133 -14.77 3.94 -12.14
CA THR A 133 -16.07 4.44 -11.63
C THR A 133 -16.70 3.46 -10.63
N THR A 134 -16.65 2.17 -10.92
CA THR A 134 -17.15 1.13 -10.00
C THR A 134 -16.36 1.12 -8.69
N MET A 135 -15.02 1.17 -8.78
CA MET A 135 -14.15 1.18 -7.59
C MET A 135 -14.37 2.45 -6.75
N ARG A 136 -14.70 3.59 -7.37
CA ARG A 136 -15.01 4.83 -6.65
C ARG A 136 -16.16 4.65 -5.63
N LYS A 137 -17.18 3.90 -5.97
CA LYS A 137 -18.31 3.62 -5.05
C LYS A 137 -17.84 2.87 -3.80
N HIS A 138 -16.93 1.90 -3.96
CA HIS A 138 -16.36 1.15 -2.85
C HIS A 138 -15.39 1.99 -2.00
N LEU A 139 -14.62 2.91 -2.62
CA LEU A 139 -13.80 3.87 -1.87
C LEU A 139 -14.66 4.77 -0.98
N VAL A 140 -15.78 5.28 -1.51
CA VAL A 140 -16.73 6.09 -0.73
C VAL A 140 -17.29 5.30 0.44
N ALA A 141 -17.80 4.08 0.19
CA ALA A 141 -18.33 3.23 1.24
C ALA A 141 -17.31 2.87 2.33
N GLY A 142 -16.03 2.71 1.95
CA GLY A 142 -14.94 2.52 2.91
C GLY A 142 -14.62 3.80 3.69
N GLY A 143 -14.56 4.93 3.02
CA GLY A 143 -14.28 6.24 3.61
C GLY A 143 -15.31 6.67 4.65
N GLU A 144 -16.60 6.37 4.44
CA GLU A 144 -17.67 6.65 5.39
C GLU A 144 -17.45 6.01 6.76
N ARG A 145 -16.72 4.87 6.82
CA ARG A 145 -16.42 4.18 8.09
C ARG A 145 -15.33 4.86 8.92
N SER A 146 -14.51 5.68 8.29
CA SER A 146 -13.32 6.29 8.93
C SER A 146 -13.31 7.81 8.88
N GLY A 147 -14.27 8.41 8.20
CA GLY A 147 -14.30 9.85 7.94
C GLY A 147 -13.36 10.32 6.82
N ASN A 148 -12.79 9.39 6.03
CA ASN A 148 -11.99 9.72 4.85
C ASN A 148 -12.88 10.11 3.67
N ASP A 149 -12.44 11.07 2.85
CA ASP A 149 -13.15 11.46 1.63
C ASP A 149 -12.81 10.51 0.47
N GLY A 150 -13.47 9.35 0.44
CA GLY A 150 -13.32 8.36 -0.64
C GLY A 150 -13.66 8.89 -2.03
N ALA A 151 -14.51 9.93 -2.12
CA ALA A 151 -14.88 10.55 -3.40
C ALA A 151 -13.71 11.30 -4.04
N LYS A 152 -12.85 11.91 -3.24
CA LYS A 152 -11.66 12.66 -3.70
C LYS A 152 -10.37 11.85 -3.67
N MET A 153 -10.39 10.63 -3.13
CA MET A 153 -9.19 9.80 -3.03
C MET A 153 -8.59 9.53 -4.41
N PRO A 154 -7.26 9.73 -4.59
CA PRO A 154 -6.59 9.44 -5.85
C PRO A 154 -6.76 7.99 -6.30
N ILE A 155 -7.01 7.78 -7.58
CA ILE A 155 -6.95 6.47 -8.24
C ILE A 155 -5.86 6.55 -9.30
N VAL A 156 -4.87 5.69 -9.20
CA VAL A 156 -3.78 5.57 -10.16
C VAL A 156 -3.84 4.22 -10.85
N SER A 157 -3.49 4.18 -12.14
CA SER A 157 -3.47 2.94 -12.91
C SER A 157 -2.05 2.57 -13.29
N LEU A 158 -1.71 1.29 -13.09
CA LEU A 158 -0.49 0.71 -13.62
C LEU A 158 -0.71 0.34 -15.09
N LEU A 159 -0.07 1.07 -15.99
CA LEU A 159 -0.14 0.84 -17.43
C LEU A 159 1.18 0.27 -17.93
N PRO A 160 1.19 -0.94 -18.52
CA PRO A 160 2.34 -1.43 -19.25
C PRO A 160 2.66 -0.45 -20.40
N THR A 161 3.89 0.04 -20.45
CA THR A 161 4.32 1.01 -21.45
C THR A 161 5.64 0.54 -22.05
N ALA A 162 5.68 0.53 -23.37
CA ALA A 162 6.92 0.34 -24.14
C ALA A 162 7.19 1.58 -24.99
N ILE A 163 8.45 1.94 -25.10
CA ILE A 163 8.91 3.03 -25.97
C ILE A 163 9.84 2.39 -26.99
N GLY A 164 9.54 2.58 -28.27
CA GLY A 164 10.32 2.08 -29.41
C GLY A 164 10.22 3.03 -30.58
N ASP A 165 11.13 2.86 -31.56
CA ASP A 165 11.16 3.69 -32.76
C ASP A 165 10.08 3.28 -33.77
N SER A 166 9.47 2.10 -33.59
CA SER A 166 8.39 1.59 -34.42
C SER A 166 7.36 0.81 -33.61
N LYS A 167 6.19 0.51 -34.24
CA LYS A 167 5.14 -0.32 -33.62
C LYS A 167 5.52 -1.80 -33.49
N THR A 168 6.65 -2.19 -34.04
CA THR A 168 7.20 -3.57 -34.02
C THR A 168 8.34 -3.76 -33.03
N ASP A 169 8.80 -2.69 -32.41
CA ASP A 169 9.75 -2.70 -31.31
C ASP A 169 9.01 -2.76 -29.98
#